data_973e92243188f39dd465b8c252a1c03f
#
_entry.id   973e92243188f39dd465b8c252a1c03f
#
_cell.length_a   1.000
_cell.length_b   1.000
_cell.length_c   1.000
_cell.angle_alpha   90.00
_cell.angle_beta   90.00
_cell.angle_gamma   90.00
#
_symmetry.space_group_name_H-M   'P 1'
#
loop_
_entity.id
_entity.type
_entity.pdbx_description
1 polymer ?
#
loop_
_entity_poly.entity_id
_entity_poly.type
_entity_poly.pdbx_seq_one_letter_code
_entity_poly.pdbx_strand_id
1 'polypeptide(L)'
;MSAPRLPGKLVTFEGPGGVGKTTITALVAELLEVDGVPVHATVQPSRSPLGELARHGTDTYRDMALACLCAADRHHQLASEILPALAEGKIVLCDRYAASSLVLQGLDDIPLDVVWALNHDVYRPDLVCALKAPPADVEQRLRARGGHSRFERTPGSSFRETLGYLAAMTFLRDQGWPVEMIECADDPRTTAGTIVDLIHRTLTESPACP
;
A
#
# COMPACT_ATOMS: atom_id res chain seq x y z
N MET A 1 -1.48 22.00 -10.33
CA MET A 1 -2.93 22.09 -9.98
C MET A 1 -3.32 20.73 -9.42
N SER A 2 -3.76 20.65 -8.16
CA SER A 2 -4.22 19.40 -7.57
C SER A 2 -5.48 18.92 -8.28
N ALA A 3 -5.54 17.64 -8.69
CA ALA A 3 -6.74 17.08 -9.28
C ALA A 3 -7.93 17.22 -8.30
N PRO A 4 -9.16 17.46 -8.78
CA PRO A 4 -10.32 17.56 -7.90
C PRO A 4 -10.49 16.26 -7.11
N ARG A 5 -10.76 16.38 -5.81
CA ARG A 5 -11.01 15.20 -4.95
C ARG A 5 -12.31 14.52 -5.38
N LEU A 6 -12.24 13.21 -5.52
CA LEU A 6 -13.39 12.37 -5.83
C LEU A 6 -14.26 12.13 -4.58
N PRO A 7 -15.55 11.75 -4.74
CA PRO A 7 -16.43 11.51 -3.61
C PRO A 7 -16.01 10.32 -2.73
N GLY A 8 -15.41 9.29 -3.33
CA GLY A 8 -14.84 8.16 -2.60
C GLY A 8 -13.50 8.50 -1.93
N LYS A 9 -12.98 7.54 -1.16
CA LYS A 9 -11.72 7.66 -0.43
C LYS A 9 -10.76 6.54 -0.78
N LEU A 10 -9.49 6.87 -1.01
CA LEU A 10 -8.41 5.88 -1.20
C LEU A 10 -7.67 5.65 0.12
N VAL A 11 -7.72 4.43 0.61
CA VAL A 11 -6.97 3.96 1.78
C VAL A 11 -5.96 2.92 1.33
N THR A 12 -4.69 3.12 1.65
CA THR A 12 -3.61 2.21 1.25
C THR A 12 -2.99 1.51 2.46
N PHE A 13 -2.64 0.24 2.30
CA PHE A 13 -2.02 -0.59 3.33
C PHE A 13 -0.58 -0.88 2.94
N GLU A 14 0.36 -0.37 3.73
CA GLU A 14 1.78 -0.45 3.47
C GLU A 14 2.51 -1.16 4.62
N GLY A 15 3.68 -1.73 4.32
CA GLY A 15 4.48 -2.42 5.33
C GLY A 15 5.22 -3.64 4.76
N PRO A 16 6.14 -4.25 5.52
CA PRO A 16 6.99 -5.35 5.05
C PRO A 16 6.19 -6.59 4.66
N GLY A 17 6.78 -7.45 3.83
CA GLY A 17 6.25 -8.78 3.53
C GLY A 17 6.01 -9.55 4.83
N GLY A 18 4.83 -10.22 4.96
CA GLY A 18 4.49 -10.99 6.18
C GLY A 18 3.91 -10.19 7.35
N VAL A 19 3.80 -8.85 7.27
CA VAL A 19 3.20 -8.03 8.36
C VAL A 19 1.69 -8.24 8.52
N GLY A 20 1.01 -8.79 7.51
CA GLY A 20 -0.42 -9.10 7.56
C GLY A 20 -1.33 -8.21 6.72
N LYS A 21 -0.78 -7.38 5.80
CA LYS A 21 -1.56 -6.44 4.96
C LYS A 21 -2.81 -7.06 4.36
N THR A 22 -2.67 -8.14 3.62
CA THR A 22 -3.78 -8.79 2.90
C THR A 22 -4.89 -9.25 3.84
N THR A 23 -4.53 -9.83 4.99
CA THR A 23 -5.49 -10.27 6.01
C THR A 23 -6.22 -9.07 6.61
N ILE A 24 -5.48 -8.01 6.97
CA ILE A 24 -6.04 -6.80 7.58
C ILE A 24 -6.92 -6.07 6.57
N THR A 25 -6.50 -5.93 5.31
CA THR A 25 -7.30 -5.30 4.25
C THR A 25 -8.64 -6.02 4.06
N ALA A 26 -8.63 -7.37 4.06
CA ALA A 26 -9.86 -8.15 3.94
C ALA A 26 -10.79 -7.97 5.15
N LEU A 27 -10.24 -7.96 6.37
CA LEU A 27 -11.02 -7.72 7.58
C LEU A 27 -11.60 -6.31 7.65
N VAL A 28 -10.83 -5.29 7.23
CA VAL A 28 -11.33 -3.91 7.14
C VAL A 28 -12.47 -3.81 6.12
N ALA A 29 -12.36 -4.49 4.97
CA ALA A 29 -13.43 -4.55 3.97
C ALA A 29 -14.70 -5.17 4.57
N GLU A 30 -14.59 -6.33 5.23
CA GLU A 30 -15.70 -7.02 5.90
C GLU A 30 -16.40 -6.10 6.92
N LEU A 31 -15.63 -5.42 7.77
CA LEU A 31 -16.19 -4.54 8.80
C LEU A 31 -16.92 -3.33 8.20
N LEU A 32 -16.34 -2.67 7.21
CA LEU A 32 -16.97 -1.53 6.53
C LEU A 32 -18.24 -1.95 5.77
N GLU A 33 -18.26 -3.14 5.14
CA GLU A 33 -19.45 -3.68 4.47
C GLU A 33 -20.58 -3.98 5.47
N VAL A 34 -20.25 -4.46 6.68
CA VAL A 34 -21.23 -4.65 7.78
C VAL A 34 -21.83 -3.30 8.19
N ASP A 35 -21.02 -2.23 8.18
CA ASP A 35 -21.48 -0.87 8.46
C ASP A 35 -22.24 -0.23 7.28
N GLY A 36 -22.44 -0.96 6.17
CA GLY A 36 -23.16 -0.49 4.98
C GLY A 36 -22.35 0.48 4.12
N VAL A 37 -21.04 0.56 4.31
CA VAL A 37 -20.14 1.42 3.53
C VAL A 37 -19.75 0.69 2.23
N PRO A 38 -19.94 1.30 1.03
CA PRO A 38 -19.52 0.70 -0.23
C PRO A 38 -17.99 0.59 -0.31
N VAL A 39 -17.46 -0.62 -0.47
CA VAL A 39 -16.02 -0.90 -0.53
C VAL A 39 -15.62 -1.44 -1.90
N HIS A 40 -14.40 -1.13 -2.33
CA HIS A 40 -13.69 -1.78 -3.41
C HIS A 40 -12.29 -2.16 -2.93
N ALA A 41 -12.04 -3.45 -2.73
CA ALA A 41 -10.73 -3.95 -2.29
C ALA A 41 -9.87 -4.36 -3.49
N THR A 42 -8.63 -3.89 -3.52
CA THR A 42 -7.67 -4.18 -4.59
C THR A 42 -6.24 -4.32 -4.05
N VAL A 43 -5.27 -4.60 -4.93
CA VAL A 43 -3.88 -4.87 -4.57
C VAL A 43 -2.91 -4.37 -5.64
N GLN A 44 -1.70 -3.98 -5.25
CA GLN A 44 -0.61 -3.69 -6.18
C GLN A 44 0.60 -4.63 -5.99
N PRO A 45 1.27 -5.07 -7.07
CA PRO A 45 0.85 -4.91 -8.46
C PRO A 45 -0.55 -5.47 -8.71
N SER A 46 -1.29 -4.94 -9.70
CA SER A 46 -2.70 -5.28 -9.96
C SER A 46 -2.91 -6.73 -10.44
N ARG A 47 -4.16 -7.09 -10.68
CA ARG A 47 -4.52 -8.37 -11.31
C ARG A 47 -4.61 -8.27 -12.85
N SER A 48 -4.25 -7.10 -13.43
CA SER A 48 -4.12 -6.94 -14.87
C SER A 48 -2.93 -7.75 -15.43
N PRO A 49 -2.87 -8.02 -16.74
CA PRO A 49 -1.70 -8.68 -17.33
C PRO A 49 -0.37 -7.98 -17.01
N LEU A 50 -0.39 -6.64 -16.91
CA LEU A 50 0.80 -5.85 -16.56
C LEU A 50 1.19 -6.04 -15.10
N GLY A 51 0.22 -6.05 -14.19
CA GLY A 51 0.44 -6.30 -12.77
C GLY A 51 0.89 -7.73 -12.49
N GLU A 52 0.33 -8.72 -13.17
CA GLU A 52 0.78 -10.12 -13.06
C GLU A 52 2.23 -10.29 -13.54
N LEU A 53 2.62 -9.57 -14.63
CA LEU A 53 3.99 -9.55 -15.09
C LEU A 53 4.95 -8.97 -14.04
N ALA A 54 4.58 -7.85 -13.41
CA ALA A 54 5.36 -7.24 -12.34
C ALA A 54 5.43 -8.12 -11.09
N ARG A 55 4.31 -8.74 -10.70
CA ARG A 55 4.16 -9.59 -9.51
C ARG A 55 5.01 -10.85 -9.58
N HIS A 56 4.93 -11.57 -10.70
CA HIS A 56 5.61 -12.85 -10.90
C HIS A 56 6.96 -12.73 -11.58
N GLY A 57 7.26 -11.56 -12.13
CA GLY A 57 8.48 -11.30 -12.88
C GLY A 57 9.69 -10.85 -12.06
N THR A 58 9.61 -10.83 -10.72
CA THR A 58 10.68 -10.30 -9.85
C THR A 58 12.02 -11.06 -9.97
N ASP A 59 12.03 -12.28 -10.45
CA ASP A 59 13.25 -13.03 -10.72
C ASP A 59 13.83 -12.75 -12.12
N THR A 60 13.01 -12.31 -13.05
CA THR A 60 13.34 -12.01 -14.44
C THR A 60 13.65 -10.52 -14.63
N TYR A 61 12.79 -9.65 -14.13
CA TYR A 61 12.91 -8.20 -14.25
C TYR A 61 13.51 -7.62 -12.97
N ARG A 62 14.49 -6.74 -13.12
CA ARG A 62 15.23 -6.13 -12.01
C ARG A 62 15.40 -4.65 -12.26
N ASP A 63 15.88 -3.96 -11.25
CA ASP A 63 16.31 -2.58 -11.33
C ASP A 63 15.24 -1.68 -12.00
N MET A 64 15.63 -0.84 -12.91
CA MET A 64 14.75 0.11 -13.61
C MET A 64 13.63 -0.60 -14.40
N ALA A 65 13.88 -1.78 -14.96
CA ALA A 65 12.84 -2.51 -15.70
C ALA A 65 11.66 -2.90 -14.79
N LEU A 66 11.94 -3.40 -13.58
CA LEU A 66 10.90 -3.72 -12.61
C LEU A 66 10.23 -2.46 -12.07
N ALA A 67 10.99 -1.39 -11.81
CA ALA A 67 10.45 -0.11 -11.37
C ALA A 67 9.45 0.46 -12.39
N CYS A 68 9.80 0.46 -13.67
CA CYS A 68 8.93 0.90 -14.75
C CYS A 68 7.68 0.02 -14.88
N LEU A 69 7.81 -1.31 -14.75
CA LEU A 69 6.66 -2.22 -14.78
C LEU A 69 5.67 -1.93 -13.65
N CYS A 70 6.18 -1.77 -12.42
CA CYS A 70 5.35 -1.46 -11.26
C CYS A 70 4.66 -0.08 -11.39
N ALA A 71 5.37 0.93 -11.90
CA ALA A 71 4.81 2.25 -12.14
C ALA A 71 3.75 2.22 -13.24
N ALA A 72 4.04 1.57 -14.38
CA ALA A 72 3.11 1.44 -15.49
C ALA A 72 1.82 0.72 -15.08
N ASP A 73 1.93 -0.38 -14.31
CA ASP A 73 0.77 -1.09 -13.76
C ASP A 73 -0.05 -0.18 -12.82
N ARG A 74 0.61 0.58 -11.93
CA ARG A 74 -0.06 1.51 -11.02
C ARG A 74 -0.85 2.58 -11.76
N HIS A 75 -0.25 3.23 -12.76
CA HIS A 75 -0.93 4.23 -13.57
C HIS A 75 -2.09 3.63 -14.36
N HIS A 76 -1.92 2.43 -14.92
CA HIS A 76 -2.99 1.71 -15.59
C HIS A 76 -4.13 1.39 -14.63
N GLN A 77 -3.85 0.82 -13.47
CA GLN A 77 -4.85 0.47 -12.47
C GLN A 77 -5.58 1.70 -11.91
N LEU A 78 -4.86 2.81 -11.70
CA LEU A 78 -5.50 4.07 -11.32
C LEU A 78 -6.58 4.46 -12.33
N ALA A 79 -6.25 4.47 -13.62
CA ALA A 79 -7.18 4.90 -14.66
C ALA A 79 -8.34 3.93 -14.88
N SER A 80 -8.09 2.62 -14.81
CA SER A 80 -9.06 1.58 -15.19
C SER A 80 -9.89 1.02 -14.03
N GLU A 81 -9.45 1.19 -12.79
CA GLU A 81 -10.07 0.55 -11.62
C GLU A 81 -10.28 1.51 -10.46
N ILE A 82 -9.21 2.15 -9.95
CA ILE A 82 -9.26 2.90 -8.69
C ILE A 82 -10.06 4.20 -8.86
N LEU A 83 -9.73 5.04 -9.85
CA LEU A 83 -10.43 6.32 -10.06
C LEU A 83 -11.92 6.14 -10.41
N PRO A 84 -12.33 5.17 -11.24
CA PRO A 84 -13.74 4.85 -11.42
C PRO A 84 -14.46 4.48 -10.12
N ALA A 85 -13.87 3.61 -9.29
CA ALA A 85 -14.47 3.22 -8.00
C ALA A 85 -14.59 4.41 -7.03
N LEU A 86 -13.58 5.30 -6.99
CA LEU A 86 -13.65 6.54 -6.22
C LEU A 86 -14.71 7.50 -6.74
N ALA A 87 -14.91 7.57 -8.06
CA ALA A 87 -15.97 8.40 -8.67
C ALA A 87 -17.38 7.89 -8.32
N GLU A 88 -17.53 6.59 -8.08
CA GLU A 88 -18.77 5.98 -7.59
C GLU A 88 -18.98 6.20 -6.07
N GLY A 89 -18.08 6.86 -5.38
CA GLY A 89 -18.17 7.12 -3.94
C GLY A 89 -17.74 5.97 -3.04
N LYS A 90 -17.07 4.95 -3.58
CA LYS A 90 -16.59 3.80 -2.81
C LYS A 90 -15.36 4.14 -1.98
N ILE A 91 -15.19 3.42 -0.86
CA ILE A 91 -13.90 3.34 -0.17
C ILE A 91 -13.04 2.32 -0.90
N VAL A 92 -11.96 2.78 -1.50
CA VAL A 92 -10.98 1.89 -2.16
C VAL A 92 -9.92 1.51 -1.15
N LEU A 93 -9.81 0.21 -0.86
CA LEU A 93 -8.79 -0.38 0.01
C LEU A 93 -7.73 -1.03 -0.87
N CYS A 94 -6.52 -0.48 -0.88
CA CYS A 94 -5.43 -0.96 -1.75
C CYS A 94 -4.29 -1.58 -0.92
N ASP A 95 -4.12 -2.91 -1.02
CA ASP A 95 -2.96 -3.60 -0.44
C ASP A 95 -1.72 -3.30 -1.28
N ARG A 96 -0.80 -2.50 -0.74
CA ARG A 96 0.35 -1.85 -1.37
C ARG A 96 -0.02 -0.71 -2.31
N TYR A 97 0.87 0.29 -2.36
CA TYR A 97 0.78 1.44 -3.26
C TYR A 97 2.18 2.03 -3.53
N ALA A 98 2.31 3.34 -3.67
CA ALA A 98 3.56 4.01 -4.02
C ALA A 98 4.70 3.78 -3.01
N ALA A 99 4.41 3.68 -1.70
CA ALA A 99 5.43 3.42 -0.69
C ALA A 99 6.13 2.09 -0.90
N SER A 100 5.40 1.05 -1.33
CA SER A 100 6.01 -0.24 -1.66
C SER A 100 7.06 -0.11 -2.79
N SER A 101 6.87 0.80 -3.75
CA SER A 101 7.89 1.08 -4.77
C SER A 101 9.11 1.78 -4.18
N LEU A 102 8.92 2.80 -3.33
CA LEU A 102 10.04 3.49 -2.68
C LEU A 102 10.93 2.52 -1.91
N VAL A 103 10.33 1.50 -1.27
CA VAL A 103 11.07 0.48 -0.51
C VAL A 103 11.69 -0.57 -1.42
N LEU A 104 10.88 -1.26 -2.24
CA LEU A 104 11.34 -2.45 -2.95
C LEU A 104 12.29 -2.11 -4.10
N GLN A 105 12.04 -1.03 -4.85
CA GLN A 105 12.99 -0.56 -5.86
C GLN A 105 14.23 0.09 -5.23
N GLY A 106 14.10 0.69 -4.05
CA GLY A 106 15.26 1.14 -3.27
C GLY A 106 16.16 -0.02 -2.81
N LEU A 107 15.61 -1.22 -2.58
CA LEU A 107 16.39 -2.44 -2.33
C LEU A 107 17.10 -2.97 -3.60
N ASP A 108 16.75 -2.47 -4.76
CA ASP A 108 17.44 -2.67 -6.05
C ASP A 108 18.41 -1.51 -6.37
N ASP A 109 18.82 -0.74 -5.36
CA ASP A 109 19.75 0.38 -5.47
C ASP A 109 19.28 1.51 -6.42
N ILE A 110 17.97 1.60 -6.74
CA ILE A 110 17.43 2.71 -7.51
C ILE A 110 17.31 3.93 -6.60
N PRO A 111 17.87 5.09 -7.00
CA PRO A 111 17.78 6.32 -6.22
C PRO A 111 16.33 6.73 -5.91
N LEU A 112 16.09 7.22 -4.69
CA LEU A 112 14.75 7.60 -4.21
C LEU A 112 14.05 8.61 -5.12
N ASP A 113 14.78 9.61 -5.60
CA ASP A 113 14.28 10.65 -6.51
C ASP A 113 13.81 10.07 -7.86
N VAL A 114 14.50 9.05 -8.37
CA VAL A 114 14.11 8.34 -9.60
C VAL A 114 12.84 7.54 -9.37
N VAL A 115 12.75 6.76 -8.28
CA VAL A 115 11.53 6.02 -7.95
C VAL A 115 10.37 6.98 -7.70
N TRP A 116 10.62 8.10 -7.01
CA TRP A 116 9.61 9.13 -6.77
C TRP A 116 9.14 9.78 -8.07
N ALA A 117 10.05 10.09 -8.99
CA ALA A 117 9.69 10.67 -10.30
C ALA A 117 8.73 9.78 -11.11
N LEU A 118 8.81 8.45 -10.97
CA LEU A 118 7.88 7.51 -11.60
C LEU A 118 6.50 7.44 -10.91
N ASN A 119 6.36 7.99 -9.69
CA ASN A 119 5.20 7.74 -8.84
C ASN A 119 4.59 9.00 -8.18
N HIS A 120 5.21 10.18 -8.30
CA HIS A 120 4.81 11.38 -7.55
C HIS A 120 3.47 11.97 -7.98
N ASP A 121 3.02 11.70 -9.18
CA ASP A 121 1.79 12.22 -9.77
C ASP A 121 0.59 11.25 -9.68
N VAL A 122 0.76 10.12 -8.98
CA VAL A 122 -0.34 9.19 -8.69
C VAL A 122 -1.40 9.87 -7.79
N TYR A 123 -2.64 9.37 -7.84
CA TYR A 123 -3.68 9.86 -6.95
C TYR A 123 -3.27 9.71 -5.50
N ARG A 124 -3.22 10.84 -4.77
CA ARG A 124 -2.79 10.85 -3.37
C ARG A 124 -3.84 10.19 -2.47
N PRO A 125 -3.47 9.17 -1.67
CA PRO A 125 -4.41 8.54 -0.74
C PRO A 125 -5.00 9.52 0.27
N ASP A 126 -6.21 9.23 0.73
CA ASP A 126 -6.84 9.93 1.85
C ASP A 126 -6.33 9.40 3.19
N LEU A 127 -5.77 8.18 3.22
CA LEU A 127 -5.13 7.57 4.38
C LEU A 127 -4.09 6.53 3.91
N VAL A 128 -2.90 6.58 4.48
CA VAL A 128 -1.86 5.56 4.33
C VAL A 128 -1.70 4.82 5.66
N CYS A 129 -2.18 3.58 5.74
CA CYS A 129 -2.01 2.70 6.89
C CYS A 129 -0.66 1.99 6.81
N ALA A 130 0.33 2.48 7.53
CA ALA A 130 1.66 1.90 7.61
C ALA A 130 1.71 0.85 8.72
N LEU A 131 1.52 -0.41 8.35
CA LEU A 131 1.49 -1.54 9.28
C LEU A 131 2.90 -1.91 9.74
N LYS A 132 3.09 -2.06 11.04
CA LYS A 132 4.34 -2.49 11.64
C LYS A 132 4.13 -3.59 12.66
N ALA A 133 5.09 -4.50 12.75
CA ALA A 133 5.21 -5.54 13.76
C ALA A 133 6.70 -5.79 14.03
N PRO A 134 7.06 -6.44 15.14
CA PRO A 134 8.45 -6.81 15.40
C PRO A 134 9.03 -7.61 14.22
N PRO A 135 10.23 -7.27 13.72
CA PRO A 135 10.83 -7.95 12.56
C PRO A 135 10.97 -9.47 12.73
N ALA A 136 11.14 -9.95 13.97
CA ALA A 136 11.21 -11.37 14.29
C ALA A 136 9.88 -12.09 13.99
N ASP A 137 8.75 -11.45 14.32
CA ASP A 137 7.42 -12.04 14.10
C ASP A 137 7.10 -12.04 12.59
N VAL A 138 7.47 -10.97 11.88
CA VAL A 138 7.36 -10.87 10.42
C VAL A 138 8.18 -11.97 9.75
N GLU A 139 9.42 -12.17 10.18
CA GLU A 139 10.29 -13.22 9.63
C GLU A 139 9.73 -14.62 9.91
N GLN A 140 9.21 -14.87 11.11
CA GLN A 140 8.58 -16.14 11.45
C GLN A 140 7.37 -16.43 10.53
N ARG A 141 6.51 -15.44 10.31
CA ARG A 141 5.35 -15.56 9.41
C ARG A 141 5.79 -15.81 7.96
N LEU A 142 6.84 -15.14 7.49
CA LEU A 142 7.40 -15.36 6.15
C LEU A 142 7.96 -16.78 6.00
N ARG A 143 8.68 -17.29 6.99
CA ARG A 143 9.21 -18.67 6.97
C ARG A 143 8.07 -19.71 6.94
N ALA A 144 7.01 -19.49 7.70
CA ALA A 144 5.86 -20.41 7.73
C ALA A 144 5.07 -20.43 6.42
N ARG A 145 4.92 -19.28 5.75
CA ARG A 145 4.18 -19.13 4.49
C ARG A 145 5.02 -19.46 3.25
N GLY A 146 6.33 -19.25 3.30
CA GLY A 146 7.24 -19.18 2.17
C GLY A 146 7.31 -17.78 1.54
N GLY A 147 8.45 -17.42 0.97
CA GLY A 147 8.66 -16.13 0.29
C GLY A 147 8.09 -16.15 -1.13
N HIS A 148 7.22 -15.21 -1.47
CA HIS A 148 6.58 -15.11 -2.78
C HIS A 148 7.41 -14.36 -3.82
N SER A 149 8.31 -13.48 -3.38
CA SER A 149 9.19 -12.69 -4.24
C SER A 149 10.65 -12.87 -3.86
N ARG A 150 11.57 -12.49 -4.76
CA ARG A 150 12.99 -12.48 -4.42
C ARG A 150 13.32 -11.57 -3.25
N PHE A 151 12.57 -10.48 -3.07
CA PHE A 151 12.75 -9.57 -1.94
C PHE A 151 12.51 -10.29 -0.62
N GLU A 152 11.42 -11.05 -0.51
CA GLU A 152 11.07 -11.81 0.70
C GLU A 152 12.02 -13.00 0.94
N ARG A 153 12.58 -13.61 -0.12
CA ARG A 153 13.51 -14.75 -0.01
C ARG A 153 14.94 -14.36 0.38
N THR A 154 15.28 -13.08 0.31
CA THR A 154 16.63 -12.60 0.66
C THR A 154 16.82 -12.62 2.19
N PRO A 155 17.91 -13.19 2.72
CA PRO A 155 18.18 -13.19 4.16
C PRO A 155 18.16 -11.78 4.76
N GLY A 156 17.50 -11.61 5.91
CA GLY A 156 17.34 -10.31 6.57
C GLY A 156 16.40 -9.34 5.86
N SER A 157 15.57 -9.83 4.91
CA SER A 157 14.61 -9.00 4.18
C SER A 157 13.64 -8.28 5.12
N SER A 158 13.09 -8.97 6.12
CA SER A 158 12.15 -8.39 7.08
C SER A 158 12.70 -7.15 7.78
N PHE A 159 13.97 -7.20 8.20
CA PHE A 159 14.60 -6.05 8.86
C PHE A 159 14.86 -4.90 7.87
N ARG A 160 15.37 -5.20 6.67
CA ARG A 160 15.64 -4.19 5.65
C ARG A 160 14.35 -3.54 5.14
N GLU A 161 13.31 -4.33 4.89
CA GLU A 161 12.01 -3.78 4.52
C GLU A 161 11.43 -2.91 5.64
N THR A 162 11.51 -3.33 6.91
CA THR A 162 11.03 -2.54 8.04
C THR A 162 11.71 -1.17 8.08
N LEU A 163 13.04 -1.11 7.97
CA LEU A 163 13.77 0.16 7.93
C LEU A 163 13.39 0.98 6.69
N GLY A 164 13.28 0.34 5.52
CA GLY A 164 12.86 0.98 4.28
C GLY A 164 11.47 1.61 4.41
N TYR A 165 10.50 0.90 5.00
CA TYR A 165 9.16 1.47 5.22
C TYR A 165 9.17 2.63 6.21
N LEU A 166 9.97 2.60 7.28
CA LEU A 166 10.10 3.74 8.19
C LEU A 166 10.60 4.98 7.44
N ALA A 167 11.64 4.83 6.62
CA ALA A 167 12.18 5.92 5.81
C ALA A 167 11.16 6.42 4.76
N ALA A 168 10.49 5.50 4.04
CA ALA A 168 9.48 5.85 3.05
C ALA A 168 8.29 6.58 3.68
N MET A 169 7.84 6.19 4.86
CA MET A 169 6.74 6.86 5.57
C MET A 169 7.13 8.28 6.02
N THR A 170 8.36 8.48 6.50
CA THR A 170 8.88 9.82 6.80
C THR A 170 8.89 10.67 5.54
N PHE A 171 9.47 10.17 4.46
CA PHE A 171 9.49 10.87 3.17
C PHE A 171 8.09 11.25 2.68
N LEU A 172 7.13 10.32 2.71
CA LEU A 172 5.75 10.59 2.26
C LEU A 172 5.03 11.62 3.13
N ARG A 173 5.29 11.64 4.45
CA ARG A 173 4.78 12.71 5.33
C ARG A 173 5.32 14.07 4.93
N ASP A 174 6.62 14.17 4.61
CA ASP A 174 7.25 15.40 4.13
C ASP A 174 6.67 15.85 2.77
N GLN A 175 6.17 14.89 1.96
CA GLN A 175 5.39 15.19 0.75
C GLN A 175 3.90 15.50 1.04
N GLY A 176 3.50 15.59 2.31
CA GLY A 176 2.14 15.89 2.74
C GLY A 176 1.15 14.74 2.63
N TRP A 177 1.60 13.49 2.54
CA TRP A 177 0.70 12.33 2.55
C TRP A 177 0.20 12.02 3.96
N PRO A 178 -1.08 11.66 4.13
CA PRO A 178 -1.69 11.37 5.43
C PRO A 178 -1.29 9.96 5.91
N VAL A 179 -0.11 9.84 6.51
CA VAL A 179 0.46 8.56 6.95
C VAL A 179 0.18 8.33 8.42
N GLU A 180 -0.47 7.21 8.73
CA GLU A 180 -0.68 6.69 10.08
C GLU A 180 0.13 5.42 10.30
N MET A 181 0.95 5.40 11.36
CA MET A 181 1.72 4.22 11.76
C MET A 181 0.86 3.34 12.66
N ILE A 182 0.63 2.11 12.25
CA ILE A 182 -0.28 1.19 12.93
C ILE A 182 0.48 -0.02 13.47
N GLU A 183 0.51 -0.17 14.78
CA GLU A 183 1.03 -1.36 15.44
C GLU A 183 0.05 -2.52 15.22
N CYS A 184 0.52 -3.61 14.63
CA CYS A 184 -0.30 -4.81 14.47
C CYS A 184 -0.45 -5.53 15.80
N ALA A 185 -1.69 -5.66 16.29
CA ALA A 185 -2.02 -6.48 17.44
C ALA A 185 -1.87 -7.98 17.10
N ASP A 186 -1.81 -8.82 18.13
CA ASP A 186 -1.79 -10.29 17.98
C ASP A 186 -3.05 -10.79 17.27
N ASP A 187 -4.22 -10.23 17.62
CA ASP A 187 -5.46 -10.45 16.88
C ASP A 187 -5.60 -9.46 15.73
N PRO A 188 -5.60 -9.91 14.47
CA PRO A 188 -5.77 -9.04 13.30
C PRO A 188 -7.10 -8.26 13.28
N ARG A 189 -8.18 -8.77 13.93
CA ARG A 189 -9.45 -8.05 14.00
C ARG A 189 -9.35 -6.79 14.86
N THR A 190 -8.55 -6.79 15.91
CA THR A 190 -8.27 -5.60 16.71
C THR A 190 -7.59 -4.51 15.87
N THR A 191 -6.58 -4.89 15.07
CA THR A 191 -5.92 -3.96 14.14
C THR A 191 -6.89 -3.44 13.09
N ALA A 192 -7.73 -4.31 12.51
CA ALA A 192 -8.73 -3.92 11.53
C ALA A 192 -9.74 -2.93 12.12
N GLY A 193 -10.25 -3.16 13.34
CA GLY A 193 -11.14 -2.23 14.03
C GLY A 193 -10.54 -0.83 14.22
N THR A 194 -9.27 -0.76 14.66
CA THR A 194 -8.55 0.51 14.76
C THR A 194 -8.47 1.26 13.43
N ILE A 195 -8.28 0.53 12.31
CA ILE A 195 -8.23 1.15 10.98
C ILE A 195 -9.62 1.62 10.52
N VAL A 196 -10.67 0.86 10.81
CA VAL A 196 -12.07 1.27 10.52
C VAL A 196 -12.39 2.58 11.25
N ASP A 197 -12.01 2.71 12.53
CA ASP A 197 -12.20 3.96 13.28
C ASP A 197 -11.43 5.14 12.66
N LEU A 198 -10.24 4.90 12.12
CA LEU A 198 -9.48 5.91 11.38
C LEU A 198 -10.18 6.31 10.08
N ILE A 199 -10.70 5.34 9.33
CA ILE A 199 -11.44 5.59 8.09
C ILE A 199 -12.70 6.40 8.39
N HIS A 200 -13.50 6.04 9.39
CA HIS A 200 -14.70 6.81 9.78
C HIS A 200 -14.38 8.26 10.13
N ARG A 201 -13.27 8.51 10.80
CA ARG A 201 -12.79 9.89 11.07
C ARG A 201 -12.48 10.64 9.77
N THR A 202 -11.78 10.01 8.81
CA THR A 202 -11.50 10.64 7.51
C THR A 202 -12.73 10.88 6.66
N LEU A 203 -13.82 10.11 6.87
CA LEU A 203 -15.12 10.34 6.21
C LEU A 203 -15.86 11.55 6.80
N THR A 204 -15.72 11.79 8.10
CA THR A 204 -16.40 12.88 8.82
C THR A 204 -15.66 14.21 8.73
N GLU A 205 -14.36 14.20 8.54
CA GLU A 205 -13.56 15.39 8.30
C GLU A 205 -13.81 15.89 6.88
N SER A 206 -14.82 16.78 6.70
CA SER A 206 -14.93 17.58 5.47
C SER A 206 -13.61 18.32 5.24
N PRO A 207 -13.09 18.38 4.00
CA PRO A 207 -11.91 19.19 3.73
C PRO A 207 -12.24 20.62 4.16
N ALA A 208 -11.46 21.13 5.15
CA ALA A 208 -11.49 22.55 5.44
C ALA A 208 -11.23 23.26 4.10
N CYS A 209 -12.23 24.02 3.65
CA CYS A 209 -12.11 24.85 2.46
C CYS A 209 -10.99 25.86 2.71
N PRO A 210 -9.94 25.95 1.86
CA PRO A 210 -8.90 26.94 2.00
C PRO A 210 -9.42 28.34 1.73
#